data_6dd07594f314f97e8278a05691e939b0
#
_entry.id   6dd07594f314f97e8278a05691e939b0
#
_cell.length_a   1.000
_cell.length_b   1.000
_cell.length_c   1.000
_cell.angle_alpha   90.00
_cell.angle_beta   90.00
_cell.angle_gamma   90.00
#
_symmetry.space_group_name_H-M   'P 1'
#
loop_
_entity.id
_entity.type
_entity.pdbx_description
1 polymer ?
#
loop_
_entity_poly.entity_id
_entity_poly.type
_entity_poly.pdbx_seq_one_letter_code
_entity_poly.pdbx_strand_id
1 'polypeptide(L)'
;AYNSAAYTLYAQNGTYPSQKDVESATIENTDAAEWIQNQATDFCKDFVVTEREFAQIGDTLTEEEVQLVKDTLDSNENKEVFTENGVGKDSLKAIIENSYKQKHVFDHYFGLDSEFGCTEDELKEYFKDRTVRVNYFSISLKDSDGEDLDADTKHELDNKIKNYLREINEEPDDLAKMQKLNECRDDYQEFVAELKAKAEEESGETTT
;
A
#
# COMPACT_ATOMS: atom_id res chain seq x y z
N ALA A 1 -7.49 14.99 -5.77
CA ALA A 1 -7.22 15.10 -7.22
C ALA A 1 -5.80 15.63 -7.49
N TYR A 2 -5.38 16.82 -7.02
CA TYR A 2 -4.02 17.35 -7.26
C TYR A 2 -2.92 16.38 -6.77
N ASN A 3 -3.01 15.90 -5.53
CA ASN A 3 -2.03 14.94 -5.00
C ASN A 3 -2.01 13.64 -5.81
N SER A 4 -3.16 13.19 -6.32
CA SER A 4 -3.23 12.00 -7.19
C SER A 4 -2.47 12.24 -8.49
N ALA A 5 -2.59 13.43 -9.10
CA ALA A 5 -1.80 13.81 -10.27
C ALA A 5 -0.29 13.79 -9.98
N ALA A 6 0.13 14.38 -8.85
CA ALA A 6 1.53 14.40 -8.43
C ALA A 6 2.08 12.98 -8.19
N TYR A 7 1.32 12.08 -7.56
CA TYR A 7 1.70 10.68 -7.38
C TYR A 7 1.77 9.90 -8.69
N THR A 8 0.85 10.15 -9.63
CA THR A 8 0.90 9.52 -10.96
C THR A 8 2.17 9.90 -11.70
N LEU A 9 2.54 11.17 -11.68
CA LEU A 9 3.79 11.66 -12.28
C LEU A 9 5.04 11.14 -11.56
N TYR A 10 5.00 11.06 -10.22
CA TYR A 10 6.08 10.44 -9.45
C TYR A 10 6.29 8.96 -9.84
N ALA A 11 5.21 8.19 -9.97
CA ALA A 11 5.27 6.79 -10.38
C ALA A 11 5.86 6.61 -11.79
N GLN A 12 5.63 7.58 -12.68
CA GLN A 12 6.18 7.55 -14.05
C GLN A 12 7.66 7.96 -14.13
N ASN A 13 8.06 8.94 -13.32
CA ASN A 13 9.34 9.65 -13.48
C ASN A 13 10.36 9.33 -12.38
N GLY A 14 9.95 8.66 -11.30
CA GLY A 14 10.80 8.33 -10.14
C GLY A 14 11.18 9.52 -9.25
N THR A 15 10.74 10.75 -9.60
CA THR A 15 11.01 11.98 -8.84
C THR A 15 9.71 12.71 -8.54
N TYR A 16 9.56 13.27 -7.33
CA TYR A 16 8.37 14.01 -6.96
C TYR A 16 8.29 15.33 -7.75
N PRO A 17 7.19 15.58 -8.48
CA PRO A 17 7.09 16.74 -9.36
C PRO A 17 6.92 18.02 -8.56
N SER A 18 7.47 19.14 -9.09
CA SER A 18 7.11 20.47 -8.61
C SER A 18 5.69 20.84 -9.05
N GLN A 19 5.11 21.87 -8.44
CA GLN A 19 3.81 22.39 -8.87
C GLN A 19 3.78 22.72 -10.37
N LYS A 20 4.84 23.34 -10.88
CA LYS A 20 4.95 23.71 -12.29
C LYS A 20 5.00 22.46 -13.20
N ASP A 21 5.66 21.40 -12.75
CA ASP A 21 5.71 20.14 -13.50
C ASP A 21 4.32 19.51 -13.60
N VAL A 22 3.54 19.54 -12.51
CA VAL A 22 2.15 19.06 -12.52
C VAL A 22 1.29 19.93 -13.46
N GLU A 23 1.40 21.25 -13.37
CA GLU A 23 0.60 22.18 -14.20
C GLU A 23 0.88 22.06 -15.70
N SER A 24 2.07 21.63 -16.10
CA SER A 24 2.47 21.47 -17.51
C SER A 24 2.44 20.02 -18.02
N ALA A 25 2.05 19.08 -17.17
CA ALA A 25 2.07 17.68 -17.51
C ALA A 25 0.85 17.24 -18.34
N THR A 26 1.00 16.08 -18.95
CA THR A 26 -0.10 15.32 -19.55
C THR A 26 -0.25 14.01 -18.79
N ILE A 27 -1.46 13.70 -18.32
CA ILE A 27 -1.81 12.48 -17.60
C ILE A 27 -2.87 11.76 -18.42
N GLU A 28 -2.64 10.49 -18.76
CA GLU A 28 -3.59 9.68 -19.54
C GLU A 28 -4.04 10.35 -20.84
N ASN A 29 -3.12 11.02 -21.53
CA ASN A 29 -3.35 11.81 -22.75
C ASN A 29 -4.26 13.04 -22.57
N THR A 30 -4.46 13.52 -21.34
CA THR A 30 -5.24 14.70 -20.99
C THR A 30 -4.34 15.73 -20.31
N ASP A 31 -4.58 17.02 -20.56
CA ASP A 31 -3.93 18.09 -19.80
C ASP A 31 -4.15 17.89 -18.29
N ALA A 32 -3.10 18.06 -17.50
CA ALA A 32 -3.17 17.73 -16.06
C ALA A 32 -4.19 18.57 -15.30
N ALA A 33 -4.41 19.85 -15.69
CA ALA A 33 -5.42 20.69 -15.06
C ALA A 33 -6.84 20.16 -15.36
N GLU A 34 -7.11 19.77 -16.60
CA GLU A 34 -8.37 19.14 -16.99
C GLU A 34 -8.56 17.78 -16.29
N TRP A 35 -7.49 16.94 -16.24
CA TRP A 35 -7.54 15.67 -15.54
C TRP A 35 -7.87 15.84 -14.05
N ILE A 36 -7.22 16.80 -13.37
CA ILE A 36 -7.48 17.13 -11.95
C ILE A 36 -8.93 17.59 -11.75
N GLN A 37 -9.44 18.42 -12.64
CA GLN A 37 -10.83 18.91 -12.57
C GLN A 37 -11.83 17.77 -12.76
N ASN A 38 -11.58 16.87 -13.70
CA ASN A 38 -12.41 15.69 -13.93
C ASN A 38 -12.41 14.78 -12.70
N GLN A 39 -11.24 14.46 -12.14
CA GLN A 39 -11.13 13.68 -10.92
C GLN A 39 -11.86 14.30 -9.72
N ALA A 40 -11.74 15.62 -9.56
CA ALA A 40 -12.45 16.33 -8.49
C ALA A 40 -13.97 16.28 -8.70
N THR A 41 -14.42 16.43 -9.94
CA THR A 41 -15.84 16.37 -10.30
C THR A 41 -16.41 14.98 -10.05
N ASP A 42 -15.69 13.94 -10.42
CA ASP A 42 -16.13 12.55 -10.24
C ASP A 42 -16.16 12.19 -8.75
N PHE A 43 -15.16 12.60 -7.97
CA PHE A 43 -15.22 12.47 -6.51
C PHE A 43 -16.47 13.14 -5.89
N CYS A 44 -16.83 14.34 -6.34
CA CYS A 44 -18.05 15.01 -5.86
C CYS A 44 -19.34 14.26 -6.26
N LYS A 45 -19.38 13.69 -7.47
CA LYS A 45 -20.51 12.87 -7.92
C LYS A 45 -20.63 11.62 -7.05
N ASP A 46 -19.53 10.90 -6.84
CA ASP A 46 -19.50 9.69 -6.03
C ASP A 46 -19.94 9.97 -4.60
N PHE A 47 -19.46 11.09 -4.03
CA PHE A 47 -19.89 11.54 -2.70
C PHE A 47 -21.40 11.72 -2.63
N VAL A 48 -21.99 12.48 -3.57
CA VAL A 48 -23.41 12.79 -3.57
C VAL A 48 -24.26 11.54 -3.83
N VAL A 49 -23.83 10.67 -4.75
CA VAL A 49 -24.52 9.41 -5.03
C VAL A 49 -24.50 8.52 -3.80
N THR A 50 -23.35 8.36 -3.15
CA THR A 50 -23.22 7.58 -1.92
C THR A 50 -24.18 8.07 -0.82
N GLU A 51 -24.21 9.38 -0.54
CA GLU A 51 -25.10 9.95 0.47
C GLU A 51 -26.58 9.65 0.15
N ARG A 52 -26.95 9.78 -1.11
CA ARG A 52 -28.32 9.53 -1.55
C ARG A 52 -28.70 8.05 -1.45
N GLU A 53 -27.85 7.17 -1.95
CA GLU A 53 -28.10 5.73 -1.92
C GLU A 53 -28.10 5.20 -0.47
N PHE A 54 -27.16 5.65 0.37
CA PHE A 54 -27.13 5.29 1.79
C PHE A 54 -28.43 5.69 2.51
N ALA A 55 -28.94 6.90 2.24
CA ALA A 55 -30.24 7.31 2.78
C ALA A 55 -31.41 6.49 2.21
N GLN A 56 -31.34 6.07 0.95
CA GLN A 56 -32.38 5.29 0.28
C GLN A 56 -32.47 3.85 0.82
N ILE A 57 -31.33 3.20 1.09
CA ILE A 57 -31.31 1.87 1.69
C ILE A 57 -31.71 1.89 3.18
N GLY A 58 -31.76 3.07 3.79
CA GLY A 58 -32.19 3.26 5.19
C GLY A 58 -31.19 2.72 6.22
N ASP A 59 -29.93 2.60 5.85
CA ASP A 59 -28.88 2.11 6.73
C ASP A 59 -28.30 3.20 7.64
N THR A 60 -27.55 2.83 8.66
CA THR A 60 -26.89 3.74 9.61
C THR A 60 -25.48 3.24 9.91
N LEU A 61 -24.54 4.16 10.13
CA LEU A 61 -23.21 3.79 10.60
C LEU A 61 -23.30 3.11 11.97
N THR A 62 -22.51 2.07 12.15
CA THR A 62 -22.40 1.36 13.43
C THR A 62 -21.73 2.24 14.49
N GLU A 63 -21.90 1.91 15.77
CA GLU A 63 -21.22 2.62 16.86
C GLU A 63 -19.70 2.58 16.74
N GLU A 64 -19.15 1.47 16.25
CA GLU A 64 -17.71 1.30 15.98
C GLU A 64 -17.24 2.23 14.87
N GLU A 65 -17.97 2.32 13.76
CA GLU A 65 -17.64 3.21 12.65
C GLU A 65 -17.72 4.69 13.06
N VAL A 66 -18.74 5.06 13.83
CA VAL A 66 -18.86 6.41 14.40
C VAL A 66 -17.65 6.74 15.29
N GLN A 67 -17.17 5.78 16.09
CA GLN A 67 -15.97 5.98 16.89
C GLN A 67 -14.71 6.10 16.03
N LEU A 68 -14.57 5.25 14.99
CA LEU A 68 -13.44 5.32 14.04
C LEU A 68 -13.41 6.64 13.27
N VAL A 69 -14.58 7.16 12.86
CA VAL A 69 -14.70 8.50 12.25
C VAL A 69 -14.15 9.56 13.19
N LYS A 70 -14.54 9.52 14.45
CA LYS A 70 -14.09 10.47 15.47
C LYS A 70 -12.57 10.38 15.69
N ASP A 71 -12.03 9.18 15.88
CA ASP A 71 -10.60 8.96 16.10
C ASP A 71 -9.77 9.43 14.89
N THR A 72 -10.27 9.16 13.69
CA THR A 72 -9.64 9.62 12.44
C THR A 72 -9.69 11.16 12.34
N LEU A 73 -10.81 11.76 12.68
CA LEU A 73 -10.98 13.21 12.68
C LEU A 73 -10.03 13.86 13.69
N ASP A 74 -9.99 13.38 14.92
CA ASP A 74 -9.13 13.93 15.99
C ASP A 74 -7.64 13.79 15.63
N SER A 75 -7.24 12.69 14.97
CA SER A 75 -5.86 12.51 14.49
C SER A 75 -5.47 13.44 13.33
N ASN A 76 -6.44 14.00 12.62
CA ASN A 76 -6.22 14.89 11.47
C ASN A 76 -6.61 16.35 11.73
N GLU A 77 -7.29 16.66 12.84
CA GLU A 77 -7.84 17.98 13.15
C GLU A 77 -6.79 19.12 13.09
N ASN A 78 -5.56 18.82 13.51
CA ASN A 78 -4.48 19.80 13.59
C ASN A 78 -3.49 19.73 12.42
N LYS A 79 -3.80 19.00 11.35
CA LYS A 79 -2.93 18.95 10.17
C LYS A 79 -3.11 20.23 9.35
N GLU A 80 -2.08 21.05 9.30
CA GLU A 80 -2.03 22.30 8.54
C GLU A 80 -2.50 22.12 7.09
N VAL A 81 -2.18 20.98 6.48
CA VAL A 81 -2.56 20.66 5.09
C VAL A 81 -4.07 20.79 4.83
N PHE A 82 -4.94 20.50 5.79
CA PHE A 82 -6.39 20.63 5.62
C PHE A 82 -6.81 22.09 5.72
N THR A 83 -6.30 22.83 6.71
CA THR A 83 -6.61 24.24 6.94
C THR A 83 -6.09 25.14 5.81
N GLU A 84 -4.87 24.89 5.34
CA GLU A 84 -4.26 25.61 4.21
C GLU A 84 -5.02 25.41 2.90
N ASN A 85 -5.63 24.24 2.71
CA ASN A 85 -6.47 23.95 1.55
C ASN A 85 -7.96 24.27 1.77
N GLY A 86 -8.32 24.98 2.86
CA GLY A 86 -9.67 25.42 3.12
C GLY A 86 -10.65 24.30 3.51
N VAL A 87 -10.14 23.13 3.94
CA VAL A 87 -10.98 22.01 4.37
C VAL A 87 -11.31 22.16 5.85
N GLY A 88 -12.54 22.55 6.15
CA GLY A 88 -13.05 22.65 7.52
C GLY A 88 -13.31 21.27 8.16
N LYS A 89 -13.38 21.26 9.50
CA LYS A 89 -13.63 20.06 10.31
C LYS A 89 -14.89 19.29 9.89
N ASP A 90 -15.99 20.03 9.63
CA ASP A 90 -17.26 19.41 9.25
C ASP A 90 -17.17 18.77 7.85
N SER A 91 -16.45 19.40 6.92
CA SER A 91 -16.21 18.83 5.60
C SER A 91 -15.34 17.57 5.68
N LEU A 92 -14.27 17.61 6.50
CA LEU A 92 -13.42 16.46 6.72
C LEU A 92 -14.20 15.31 7.34
N LYS A 93 -15.01 15.59 8.35
CA LYS A 93 -15.90 14.58 8.97
C LYS A 93 -16.85 13.96 7.94
N ALA A 94 -17.52 14.79 7.13
CA ALA A 94 -18.43 14.28 6.10
C ALA A 94 -17.73 13.37 5.08
N ILE A 95 -16.50 13.71 4.67
CA ILE A 95 -15.70 12.87 3.75
C ILE A 95 -15.35 11.52 4.41
N ILE A 96 -14.95 11.51 5.68
CA ILE A 96 -14.63 10.28 6.39
C ILE A 96 -15.88 9.41 6.56
N GLU A 97 -17.00 9.98 6.99
CA GLU A 97 -18.28 9.26 7.10
C GLU A 97 -18.73 8.68 5.76
N ASN A 98 -18.58 9.44 4.67
CA ASN A 98 -18.96 8.98 3.34
C ASN A 98 -18.18 7.75 2.89
N SER A 99 -16.91 7.60 3.28
CA SER A 99 -16.13 6.38 2.96
C SER A 99 -16.70 5.11 3.61
N TYR A 100 -17.23 5.19 4.83
CA TYR A 100 -17.94 4.08 5.46
C TYR A 100 -19.30 3.82 4.81
N LYS A 101 -20.07 4.89 4.53
CA LYS A 101 -21.36 4.78 3.82
C LYS A 101 -21.19 4.14 2.44
N GLN A 102 -20.11 4.45 1.73
CA GLN A 102 -19.80 3.82 0.44
C GLN A 102 -19.63 2.31 0.56
N LYS A 103 -18.99 1.85 1.64
CA LYS A 103 -18.88 0.41 1.92
C LYS A 103 -20.26 -0.22 2.15
N HIS A 104 -21.10 0.39 2.96
CA HIS A 104 -22.46 -0.11 3.22
C HIS A 104 -23.30 -0.18 1.95
N VAL A 105 -23.24 0.86 1.10
CA VAL A 105 -23.93 0.87 -0.21
C VAL A 105 -23.40 -0.26 -1.10
N PHE A 106 -22.09 -0.44 -1.13
CA PHE A 106 -21.47 -1.53 -1.89
C PHE A 106 -21.93 -2.90 -1.36
N ASP A 107 -21.85 -3.12 -0.06
CA ASP A 107 -22.23 -4.39 0.56
C ASP A 107 -23.74 -4.69 0.36
N HIS A 108 -24.59 -3.66 0.36
CA HIS A 108 -26.01 -3.81 0.10
C HIS A 108 -26.31 -4.35 -1.31
N TYR A 109 -25.63 -3.80 -2.33
CA TYR A 109 -25.89 -4.18 -3.72
C TYR A 109 -25.02 -5.34 -4.21
N PHE A 110 -23.76 -5.43 -3.77
CA PHE A 110 -22.75 -6.32 -4.30
C PHE A 110 -22.12 -7.24 -3.25
N GLY A 111 -22.56 -7.18 -1.99
CA GLY A 111 -22.11 -8.10 -0.94
C GLY A 111 -22.51 -9.54 -1.26
N LEU A 112 -21.98 -10.49 -0.51
CA LEU A 112 -22.34 -11.91 -0.67
C LEU A 112 -23.86 -12.11 -0.56
N ASP A 113 -24.40 -12.88 -1.49
CA ASP A 113 -25.83 -13.22 -1.58
C ASP A 113 -26.77 -12.00 -1.76
N SER A 114 -26.24 -10.82 -2.13
CA SER A 114 -27.05 -9.66 -2.47
C SER A 114 -27.56 -9.71 -3.92
N GLU A 115 -28.39 -8.73 -4.32
CA GLU A 115 -29.06 -8.72 -5.63
C GLU A 115 -28.08 -8.82 -6.82
N PHE A 116 -26.93 -8.11 -6.75
CA PHE A 116 -25.90 -8.10 -7.78
C PHE A 116 -24.59 -8.74 -7.32
N GLY A 117 -24.59 -9.36 -6.14
CA GLY A 117 -23.44 -10.02 -5.56
C GLY A 117 -23.23 -11.43 -6.14
N CYS A 118 -22.20 -12.08 -5.66
CA CYS A 118 -21.93 -13.47 -5.94
C CYS A 118 -22.14 -14.33 -4.67
N THR A 119 -22.34 -15.62 -4.87
CA THR A 119 -22.34 -16.58 -3.78
C THR A 119 -20.93 -16.79 -3.24
N GLU A 120 -20.84 -17.27 -2.00
CA GLU A 120 -19.54 -17.61 -1.40
C GLU A 120 -18.76 -18.66 -2.24
N ASP A 121 -19.48 -19.61 -2.84
CA ASP A 121 -18.86 -20.66 -3.66
C ASP A 121 -18.34 -20.11 -4.98
N GLU A 122 -19.05 -19.22 -5.64
CA GLU A 122 -18.57 -18.51 -6.85
C GLU A 122 -17.33 -17.66 -6.53
N LEU A 123 -17.33 -16.96 -5.38
CA LEU A 123 -16.18 -16.17 -4.96
C LEU A 123 -14.96 -17.06 -4.67
N LYS A 124 -15.14 -18.21 -4.00
CA LYS A 124 -14.07 -19.19 -3.76
C LYS A 124 -13.50 -19.76 -5.04
N GLU A 125 -14.35 -20.08 -6.01
CA GLU A 125 -13.94 -20.59 -7.31
C GLU A 125 -13.14 -19.54 -8.07
N TYR A 126 -13.64 -18.30 -8.15
CA TYR A 126 -12.95 -17.18 -8.75
C TYR A 126 -11.58 -16.93 -8.10
N PHE A 127 -11.51 -17.02 -6.77
CA PHE A 127 -10.27 -16.82 -6.03
C PHE A 127 -9.24 -17.91 -6.32
N LYS A 128 -9.68 -19.20 -6.38
CA LYS A 128 -8.80 -20.31 -6.72
C LYS A 128 -8.18 -20.17 -8.11
N ASP A 129 -8.96 -19.69 -9.08
CA ASP A 129 -8.53 -19.59 -10.47
C ASP A 129 -7.64 -18.38 -10.74
N ARG A 130 -7.75 -17.32 -9.93
CA ARG A 130 -7.16 -16.01 -10.20
C ARG A 130 -6.08 -15.59 -9.21
N THR A 131 -5.94 -16.29 -8.11
CA THR A 131 -4.99 -15.92 -7.07
C THR A 131 -4.02 -17.04 -6.74
N VAL A 132 -2.80 -16.66 -6.42
CA VAL A 132 -1.79 -17.57 -5.87
C VAL A 132 -1.29 -17.00 -4.55
N ARG A 133 -1.07 -17.88 -3.59
CA ARG A 133 -0.39 -17.51 -2.36
C ARG A 133 1.11 -17.57 -2.58
N VAL A 134 1.79 -16.45 -2.38
CA VAL A 134 3.25 -16.37 -2.47
C VAL A 134 3.82 -16.12 -1.08
N ASN A 135 4.78 -16.94 -0.68
CA ASN A 135 5.62 -16.69 0.50
C ASN A 135 7.01 -16.34 -0.01
N TYR A 136 7.54 -15.21 0.46
CA TYR A 136 8.87 -14.74 0.06
C TYR A 136 9.51 -13.90 1.16
N PHE A 137 10.81 -13.72 1.09
CA PHE A 137 11.52 -12.65 1.78
C PHE A 137 12.46 -11.94 0.78
N SER A 138 12.71 -10.68 1.05
CA SER A 138 13.56 -9.86 0.20
C SER A 138 15.01 -9.91 0.70
N ILE A 139 15.93 -10.00 -0.24
CA ILE A 139 17.36 -9.94 0.01
C ILE A 139 17.90 -8.64 -0.59
N SER A 140 18.52 -7.80 0.26
CA SER A 140 19.10 -6.54 -0.19
C SER A 140 20.46 -6.77 -0.83
N LEU A 141 20.72 -6.11 -1.95
CA LEU A 141 22.06 -5.99 -2.56
C LEU A 141 22.77 -4.70 -2.14
N LYS A 142 22.22 -3.99 -1.17
CA LYS A 142 22.74 -2.76 -0.60
C LYS A 142 23.00 -2.93 0.88
N ASP A 143 24.01 -2.21 1.37
CA ASP A 143 24.34 -2.13 2.79
C ASP A 143 23.38 -1.23 3.59
N SER A 144 23.72 -0.95 4.86
CA SER A 144 22.92 -0.09 5.75
C SER A 144 22.89 1.37 5.32
N ASP A 145 23.90 1.83 4.56
CA ASP A 145 24.02 3.21 4.09
C ASP A 145 23.37 3.40 2.71
N GLY A 146 22.85 2.32 2.12
CA GLY A 146 22.19 2.33 0.83
C GLY A 146 23.16 2.21 -0.35
N GLU A 147 24.43 1.94 -0.08
CA GLU A 147 25.45 1.71 -1.10
C GLU A 147 25.43 0.25 -1.56
N ASP A 148 25.93 0.00 -2.76
CA ASP A 148 26.01 -1.35 -3.30
C ASP A 148 27.03 -2.20 -2.52
N LEU A 149 26.63 -3.42 -2.13
CA LEU A 149 27.55 -4.38 -1.52
C LEU A 149 28.77 -4.62 -2.44
N ASP A 150 29.92 -4.89 -1.84
CA ASP A 150 31.14 -5.25 -2.58
C ASP A 150 30.99 -6.59 -3.34
N ALA A 151 31.92 -6.87 -4.24
CA ALA A 151 31.84 -8.03 -5.13
C ALA A 151 31.94 -9.36 -4.40
N ASP A 152 32.73 -9.44 -3.31
CA ASP A 152 32.94 -10.67 -2.55
C ASP A 152 31.69 -10.97 -1.72
N THR A 153 31.12 -9.98 -1.06
CA THR A 153 29.84 -10.09 -0.32
C THR A 153 28.68 -10.45 -1.26
N LYS A 154 28.61 -9.83 -2.45
CA LYS A 154 27.61 -10.21 -3.47
C LYS A 154 27.76 -11.67 -3.91
N HIS A 155 28.99 -12.15 -4.07
CA HIS A 155 29.24 -13.55 -4.45
C HIS A 155 28.86 -14.53 -3.33
N GLU A 156 29.16 -14.20 -2.08
CA GLU A 156 28.76 -15.01 -0.93
C GLU A 156 27.23 -15.09 -0.82
N LEU A 157 26.57 -13.94 -0.99
CA LEU A 157 25.11 -13.85 -0.97
C LEU A 157 24.45 -14.64 -2.11
N ASP A 158 25.02 -14.61 -3.32
CA ASP A 158 24.55 -15.43 -4.45
C ASP A 158 24.64 -16.93 -4.16
N ASN A 159 25.71 -17.36 -3.50
CA ASN A 159 25.85 -18.77 -3.06
C ASN A 159 24.82 -19.14 -2.00
N LYS A 160 24.54 -18.25 -1.00
CA LYS A 160 23.49 -18.45 -0.01
C LYS A 160 22.12 -18.56 -0.68
N ILE A 161 21.78 -17.69 -1.60
CA ILE A 161 20.50 -17.71 -2.34
C ILE A 161 20.33 -19.03 -3.09
N LYS A 162 21.36 -19.52 -3.78
CA LYS A 162 21.32 -20.81 -4.48
C LYS A 162 21.08 -21.98 -3.53
N ASN A 163 21.70 -21.93 -2.34
CA ASN A 163 21.49 -22.95 -1.32
C ASN A 163 20.07 -22.90 -0.76
N TYR A 164 19.55 -21.72 -0.41
CA TYR A 164 18.18 -21.53 0.06
C TYR A 164 17.16 -22.06 -0.94
N LEU A 165 17.32 -21.70 -2.23
CA LEU A 165 16.43 -22.20 -3.29
C LEU A 165 16.45 -23.72 -3.40
N ARG A 166 17.63 -24.33 -3.29
CA ARG A 166 17.76 -25.78 -3.32
C ARG A 166 17.04 -26.41 -2.11
N GLU A 167 17.34 -25.96 -0.90
CA GLU A 167 16.78 -26.49 0.34
C GLU A 167 15.26 -26.37 0.38
N ILE A 168 14.71 -25.20 -0.01
CA ILE A 168 13.26 -24.99 -0.08
C ILE A 168 12.61 -25.93 -1.11
N ASN A 169 13.25 -26.13 -2.27
CA ASN A 169 12.69 -26.97 -3.32
C ASN A 169 12.77 -28.47 -3.02
N GLU A 170 13.70 -28.91 -2.17
CA GLU A 170 13.83 -30.29 -1.71
C GLU A 170 12.76 -30.69 -0.68
N GLU A 171 12.07 -29.72 -0.07
CA GLU A 171 11.01 -29.99 0.88
C GLU A 171 9.75 -30.60 0.22
N PRO A 172 9.10 -31.60 0.90
CA PRO A 172 8.09 -32.43 0.28
C PRO A 172 6.74 -31.74 0.04
N ASP A 173 6.39 -30.74 0.80
CA ASP A 173 5.09 -30.09 0.74
C ASP A 173 5.17 -28.57 1.04
N ASP A 174 4.08 -27.87 0.81
CA ASP A 174 4.02 -26.42 0.95
C ASP A 174 4.24 -25.92 2.39
N LEU A 175 3.84 -26.72 3.40
CA LEU A 175 4.04 -26.36 4.80
C LEU A 175 5.52 -26.47 5.17
N ALA A 176 6.17 -27.56 4.78
CA ALA A 176 7.60 -27.76 4.98
C ALA A 176 8.43 -26.71 4.22
N LYS A 177 8.06 -26.40 2.96
CA LYS A 177 8.67 -25.30 2.20
C LYS A 177 8.55 -23.95 2.89
N MET A 178 7.38 -23.63 3.47
CA MET A 178 7.18 -22.40 4.20
C MET A 178 8.04 -22.35 5.48
N GLN A 179 8.15 -23.46 6.21
CA GLN A 179 9.03 -23.55 7.38
C GLN A 179 10.49 -23.36 7.00
N LYS A 180 10.94 -24.03 5.95
CA LYS A 180 12.31 -23.91 5.42
C LYS A 180 12.60 -22.47 4.94
N LEU A 181 11.65 -21.82 4.27
CA LEU A 181 11.78 -20.42 3.86
C LEU A 181 11.96 -19.48 5.06
N ASN A 182 11.27 -19.73 6.18
CA ASN A 182 11.47 -18.97 7.42
C ASN A 182 12.86 -19.20 8.01
N GLU A 183 13.35 -20.45 8.04
CA GLU A 183 14.71 -20.76 8.47
C GLU A 183 15.77 -20.05 7.61
N CYS A 184 15.61 -20.07 6.31
CA CYS A 184 16.49 -19.35 5.37
C CYS A 184 16.45 -17.83 5.58
N ARG A 185 15.28 -17.27 5.88
CA ARG A 185 15.16 -15.84 6.21
C ARG A 185 15.91 -15.53 7.50
N ASP A 186 15.80 -16.36 8.52
CA ASP A 186 16.45 -16.14 9.81
C ASP A 186 17.98 -16.24 9.66
N ASP A 187 18.51 -17.23 8.91
CA ASP A 187 19.93 -17.32 8.53
C ASP A 187 20.41 -16.08 7.74
N TYR A 188 19.59 -15.56 6.82
CA TYR A 188 19.92 -14.31 6.13
C TYR A 188 19.97 -13.11 7.06
N GLN A 189 19.08 -13.02 8.05
CA GLN A 189 19.11 -11.95 9.04
C GLN A 189 20.36 -11.99 9.92
N GLU A 190 20.81 -13.19 10.31
CA GLU A 190 22.08 -13.39 11.03
C GLU A 190 23.27 -12.94 10.17
N PHE A 191 23.30 -13.34 8.90
CA PHE A 191 24.33 -12.90 7.96
C PHE A 191 24.40 -11.36 7.81
N VAL A 192 23.26 -10.69 7.70
CA VAL A 192 23.20 -9.22 7.65
C VAL A 192 23.71 -8.59 8.95
N ALA A 193 23.41 -9.19 10.10
CA ALA A 193 23.88 -8.71 11.38
C ALA A 193 25.42 -8.83 11.52
N GLU A 194 26.00 -9.93 11.01
CA GLU A 194 27.45 -10.12 10.96
C GLU A 194 28.14 -9.10 10.05
N LEU A 195 27.56 -8.81 8.88
CA LEU A 195 28.08 -7.78 7.97
C LEU A 195 28.09 -6.40 8.63
N LYS A 196 27.04 -6.05 9.35
CA LYS A 196 26.97 -4.79 10.10
C LYS A 196 28.03 -4.72 11.19
N ALA A 197 28.19 -5.78 11.98
CA ALA A 197 29.18 -5.83 13.03
C ALA A 197 30.61 -5.67 12.48
N LYS A 198 30.94 -6.30 11.35
CA LYS A 198 32.23 -6.14 10.69
C LYS A 198 32.46 -4.69 10.20
N ALA A 199 31.46 -4.07 9.59
CA ALA A 199 31.56 -2.69 9.15
C ALA A 199 31.76 -1.70 10.29
N GLU A 200 31.13 -1.94 11.46
CA GLU A 200 31.29 -1.14 12.67
C GLU A 200 32.71 -1.30 13.26
N GLU A 201 33.27 -2.50 13.28
CA GLU A 201 34.64 -2.76 13.73
C GLU A 201 35.67 -2.03 12.83
N GLU A 202 35.53 -2.12 11.51
CA GLU A 202 36.41 -1.47 10.54
C GLU A 202 36.32 0.06 10.63
N SER A 203 35.14 0.63 10.91
CA SER A 203 34.96 2.07 11.08
C SER A 203 35.49 2.60 12.42
N GLY A 204 35.54 1.75 13.46
CA GLY A 204 36.03 2.09 14.79
C GLY A 204 37.57 2.11 14.92
N GLU A 205 38.29 1.42 14.06
CA GLU A 205 39.77 1.41 14.03
C GLU A 205 40.42 2.67 13.40
N THR A 206 39.62 3.56 12.81
CA THR A 206 40.14 4.78 12.15
C THR A 206 40.25 6.01 13.08
N THR A 207 40.04 5.83 14.39
CA THR A 207 40.15 6.93 15.38
C THR A 207 41.25 6.65 16.43
N THR A 208 42.50 6.65 15.98
CA THR A 208 43.70 6.84 16.84
C THR A 208 44.70 7.76 16.21
#